data_4b43d5ff231b37915a0e36da28c8cfd6
#
_entry.id   4b43d5ff231b37915a0e36da28c8cfd6
#
_cell.length_a   1.000
_cell.length_b   1.000
_cell.length_c   1.000
_cell.angle_alpha   90.00
_cell.angle_beta   90.00
_cell.angle_gamma   90.00
#
_symmetry.space_group_name_H-M   'P 1'
#
loop_
_entity.id
_entity.type
_entity.pdbx_description
1 polymer ?
#
loop_
_entity_poly.entity_id
_entity_poly.type
_entity_poly.pdbx_seq_one_letter_code
_entity_poly.pdbx_strand_id
1 'polypeptide(L)'
;MIAKILTGLAIAVSLCSLSYAHGTGYRQSSLKSIALEFSYSTGEAMSYREARVYSPNDTKYAYQSGRTDEYGRFSFIPNVKGEWRVIVRDEEGHQCEAKLDITDEFISGNENMNVHSDYDYDNDIFIRAILGVSIIVNIALIIRLIIRRKHAH
;
A
#
# COMPACT_ATOMS: atom_id res chain seq x y z
N MET A 1 -27.73 32.97 25.05
CA MET A 1 -27.57 32.74 23.61
C MET A 1 -26.15 32.30 23.27
N ILE A 2 -25.09 32.96 23.72
CA ILE A 2 -23.66 32.67 23.45
C ILE A 2 -23.24 31.28 23.91
N ALA A 3 -23.67 30.82 25.09
CA ALA A 3 -23.34 29.49 25.61
C ALA A 3 -23.84 28.37 24.69
N LYS A 4 -25.05 28.48 24.15
CA LYS A 4 -25.61 27.47 23.22
C LYS A 4 -24.84 27.43 21.89
N ILE A 5 -24.33 28.56 21.40
CA ILE A 5 -23.49 28.64 20.19
C ILE A 5 -22.14 27.98 20.43
N LEU A 6 -21.52 28.25 21.58
CA LEU A 6 -20.25 27.63 21.96
C LEU A 6 -20.36 26.09 22.12
N THR A 7 -21.44 25.61 22.73
CA THR A 7 -21.70 24.17 22.84
C THR A 7 -21.91 23.52 21.48
N GLY A 8 -22.68 24.15 20.59
CA GLY A 8 -22.89 23.65 19.22
C GLY A 8 -21.57 23.59 18.41
N LEU A 9 -20.72 24.61 18.55
CA LEU A 9 -19.41 24.65 17.88
C LEU A 9 -18.46 23.56 18.42
N ALA A 10 -18.44 23.33 19.74
CA ALA A 10 -17.63 22.28 20.35
C ALA A 10 -18.06 20.89 19.90
N ILE A 11 -19.36 20.62 19.77
CA ILE A 11 -19.90 19.36 19.25
C ILE A 11 -19.51 19.18 17.77
N ALA A 12 -19.64 20.22 16.95
CA ALA A 12 -19.28 20.17 15.53
C ALA A 12 -17.79 19.86 15.33
N VAL A 13 -16.90 20.47 16.12
CA VAL A 13 -15.45 20.21 16.08
C VAL A 13 -15.14 18.78 16.54
N SER A 14 -15.81 18.25 17.55
CA SER A 14 -15.63 16.88 18.04
C SER A 14 -16.05 15.82 17.00
N LEU A 15 -17.07 16.11 16.20
CA LEU A 15 -17.53 15.19 15.15
C LEU A 15 -16.60 15.15 13.92
N CYS A 16 -15.85 16.22 13.66
CA CYS A 16 -14.87 16.25 12.56
C CYS A 16 -13.61 15.43 12.82
N SER A 17 -13.31 15.09 14.06
CA SER A 17 -12.06 14.38 14.44
C SER A 17 -12.09 12.85 14.20
N LEU A 18 -13.23 12.28 13.81
CA LEU A 18 -13.38 10.81 13.66
C LEU A 18 -13.18 10.30 12.23
N SER A 19 -12.84 11.16 11.28
CA SER A 19 -12.60 10.72 9.89
C SER A 19 -11.14 10.34 9.70
N TYR A 20 -10.77 9.10 10.03
CA TYR A 20 -9.51 8.48 9.61
C TYR A 20 -9.65 8.03 8.15
N ALA A 21 -9.19 8.84 7.22
CA ALA A 21 -9.00 8.41 5.84
C ALA A 21 -7.67 7.64 5.75
N HIS A 22 -7.70 6.36 5.35
CA HIS A 22 -6.50 5.60 5.01
C HIS A 22 -5.94 6.16 3.70
N GLY A 23 -4.74 6.71 3.75
CA GLY A 23 -3.99 7.10 2.55
C GLY A 23 -3.47 5.84 1.84
N THR A 24 -3.43 5.87 0.51
CA THR A 24 -2.75 4.87 -0.32
C THR A 24 -1.49 5.49 -0.90
N GLY A 25 -0.47 4.67 -1.08
CA GLY A 25 0.80 5.09 -1.68
C GLY A 25 1.40 3.96 -2.50
N TYR A 26 2.34 4.29 -3.38
CA TYR A 26 3.12 3.30 -4.11
C TYR A 26 4.61 3.62 -3.97
N ARG A 27 5.44 2.60 -4.17
CA ARG A 27 6.88 2.71 -4.25
C ARG A 27 7.37 1.81 -5.37
N GLN A 28 8.19 2.35 -6.25
CA GLN A 28 8.88 1.53 -7.24
C GLN A 28 9.93 0.67 -6.53
N SER A 29 9.87 -0.65 -6.76
CA SER A 29 10.89 -1.58 -6.27
C SER A 29 11.99 -1.73 -7.31
N SER A 30 13.25 -1.62 -6.87
CA SER A 30 14.44 -1.93 -7.68
C SER A 30 14.92 -3.37 -7.52
N LEU A 31 14.21 -4.18 -6.71
CA LEU A 31 14.56 -5.57 -6.48
C LEU A 31 14.44 -6.40 -7.76
N LYS A 32 15.38 -7.32 -7.97
CA LYS A 32 15.34 -8.25 -9.10
C LYS A 32 14.15 -9.17 -8.94
N SER A 33 13.28 -9.20 -9.95
CA SER A 33 12.17 -10.14 -10.03
C SER A 33 12.51 -11.29 -11.00
N ILE A 34 11.89 -12.41 -10.79
CA ILE A 34 11.89 -13.53 -11.72
C ILE A 34 10.55 -13.49 -12.43
N ALA A 35 10.59 -13.49 -13.76
CA ALA A 35 9.42 -13.62 -14.61
C ALA A 35 9.47 -14.98 -15.34
N LEU A 36 8.35 -15.69 -15.34
CA LEU A 36 8.17 -16.97 -15.99
C LEU A 36 7.01 -16.87 -17.00
N GLU A 37 7.10 -17.60 -18.09
CA GLU A 37 6.03 -17.75 -19.08
C GLU A 37 5.50 -19.19 -19.02
N PHE A 38 4.20 -19.33 -18.89
CA PHE A 38 3.50 -20.61 -18.82
C PHE A 38 2.65 -20.81 -20.05
N SER A 39 2.77 -21.99 -20.66
CA SER A 39 1.99 -22.36 -21.86
C SER A 39 1.49 -23.79 -21.75
N TYR A 40 0.43 -24.07 -22.46
CA TYR A 40 -0.03 -25.43 -22.71
C TYR A 40 0.93 -26.18 -23.68
N SER A 41 0.81 -27.49 -23.75
CA SER A 41 1.57 -28.31 -24.71
C SER A 41 1.29 -27.95 -26.16
N THR A 42 0.17 -27.31 -26.45
CA THR A 42 -0.20 -26.77 -27.77
C THR A 42 0.57 -25.50 -28.13
N GLY A 43 1.29 -24.88 -27.19
CA GLY A 43 1.97 -23.60 -27.35
C GLY A 43 1.13 -22.39 -27.03
N GLU A 44 -0.17 -22.55 -26.72
CA GLU A 44 -1.02 -21.46 -26.27
C GLU A 44 -0.63 -20.99 -24.86
N ALA A 45 -0.66 -19.67 -24.63
CA ALA A 45 -0.36 -19.11 -23.33
C ALA A 45 -1.40 -19.51 -22.28
N MET A 46 -0.97 -19.82 -21.07
CA MET A 46 -1.86 -20.00 -19.92
C MET A 46 -2.29 -18.62 -19.38
N SER A 47 -3.08 -17.89 -20.17
CA SER A 47 -3.49 -16.52 -19.93
C SER A 47 -4.50 -16.41 -18.78
N TYR A 48 -4.29 -15.48 -17.86
CA TYR A 48 -5.17 -15.17 -16.71
C TYR A 48 -5.45 -16.37 -15.79
N ARG A 49 -4.54 -17.34 -15.73
CA ARG A 49 -4.65 -18.54 -14.90
C ARG A 49 -4.15 -18.30 -13.49
N GLU A 50 -4.70 -19.03 -12.53
CA GLU A 50 -4.26 -18.94 -11.13
C GLU A 50 -2.79 -19.36 -11.00
N ALA A 51 -1.96 -18.52 -10.39
CA ALA A 51 -0.56 -18.76 -10.12
C ALA A 51 -0.29 -18.68 -8.62
N ARG A 52 0.47 -19.65 -8.09
CA ARG A 52 0.90 -19.71 -6.69
C ARG A 52 2.40 -19.98 -6.61
N VAL A 53 3.08 -19.15 -5.83
CA VAL A 53 4.52 -19.31 -5.53
C VAL A 53 4.67 -19.87 -4.14
N TYR A 54 5.56 -20.85 -3.99
CA TYR A 54 5.92 -21.44 -2.71
C TYR A 54 7.40 -21.23 -2.42
N SER A 55 7.68 -20.74 -1.23
CA SER A 55 9.04 -20.54 -0.72
C SER A 55 9.65 -21.87 -0.23
N PRO A 56 10.98 -22.04 -0.29
CA PRO A 56 11.64 -23.19 0.33
C PRO A 56 11.37 -23.32 1.83
N ASN A 57 11.09 -22.23 2.53
CA ASN A 57 10.82 -22.21 3.97
C ASN A 57 9.39 -22.63 4.33
N ASP A 58 8.43 -22.50 3.40
CA ASP A 58 7.03 -22.87 3.63
C ASP A 58 6.41 -23.40 2.33
N THR A 59 6.20 -24.70 2.30
CA THR A 59 5.56 -25.38 1.17
C THR A 59 4.06 -25.55 1.31
N LYS A 60 3.49 -25.18 2.46
CA LYS A 60 2.05 -25.31 2.77
C LYS A 60 1.27 -24.07 2.38
N TYR A 61 1.80 -22.89 2.70
CA TYR A 61 1.16 -21.62 2.38
C TYR A 61 1.89 -20.94 1.22
N ALA A 62 1.12 -20.44 0.28
CA ALA A 62 1.70 -19.71 -0.85
C ALA A 62 2.35 -18.41 -0.35
N TYR A 63 3.60 -18.19 -0.73
CA TYR A 63 4.33 -16.93 -0.52
C TYR A 63 3.67 -15.79 -1.29
N GLN A 64 3.24 -16.07 -2.53
CA GLN A 64 2.52 -15.14 -3.39
C GLN A 64 1.46 -15.88 -4.18
N SER A 65 0.30 -15.26 -4.36
CA SER A 65 -0.77 -15.76 -5.21
C SER A 65 -1.25 -14.66 -6.14
N GLY A 66 -1.64 -15.00 -7.36
CA GLY A 66 -2.13 -14.07 -8.35
C GLY A 66 -2.63 -14.79 -9.59
N ARG A 67 -2.60 -14.08 -10.72
CA ARG A 67 -2.94 -14.63 -12.04
C ARG A 67 -1.81 -14.28 -13.01
N THR A 68 -1.64 -15.13 -14.01
CA THR A 68 -0.81 -14.82 -15.18
C THR A 68 -1.42 -13.67 -15.98
N ASP A 69 -0.60 -12.98 -16.76
CA ASP A 69 -1.05 -11.95 -17.70
C ASP A 69 -1.64 -12.57 -19.00
N GLU A 70 -1.93 -11.72 -19.96
CA GLU A 70 -2.41 -12.07 -21.30
C GLU A 70 -1.47 -13.05 -22.03
N TYR A 71 -0.16 -12.97 -21.75
CA TYR A 71 0.87 -13.81 -22.37
C TYR A 71 1.27 -15.04 -21.53
N GLY A 72 0.51 -15.33 -20.49
CA GLY A 72 0.84 -16.42 -19.56
C GLY A 72 2.00 -16.11 -18.63
N ARG A 73 2.38 -14.83 -18.44
CA ARG A 73 3.52 -14.43 -17.61
C ARG A 73 3.10 -14.22 -16.18
N PHE A 74 3.98 -14.61 -15.28
CA PHE A 74 3.86 -14.34 -13.85
C PHE A 74 5.23 -14.00 -13.27
N SER A 75 5.28 -13.01 -12.36
CA SER A 75 6.53 -12.58 -11.75
C SER A 75 6.44 -12.52 -10.23
N PHE A 76 7.57 -12.79 -9.58
CA PHE A 76 7.71 -12.69 -8.12
C PHE A 76 9.13 -12.26 -7.76
N ILE A 77 9.31 -11.82 -6.51
CA ILE A 77 10.59 -11.41 -5.96
C ILE A 77 10.94 -12.39 -4.84
N PRO A 78 11.91 -13.31 -5.05
CA PRO A 78 12.35 -14.20 -4.00
C PRO A 78 13.14 -13.45 -2.92
N ASN A 79 12.92 -13.83 -1.65
CA ASN A 79 13.56 -13.21 -0.50
C ASN A 79 14.51 -14.13 0.27
N VAL A 80 14.59 -15.40 -0.11
CA VAL A 80 15.49 -16.40 0.48
C VAL A 80 16.04 -17.31 -0.61
N LYS A 81 17.22 -17.90 -0.38
CA LYS A 81 17.81 -18.92 -1.25
C LYS A 81 17.08 -20.26 -1.12
N GLY A 82 17.25 -21.12 -2.12
CA GLY A 82 16.76 -22.49 -2.16
C GLY A 82 15.75 -22.74 -3.27
N GLU A 83 15.12 -23.91 -3.26
CA GLU A 83 14.17 -24.34 -4.28
C GLU A 83 12.81 -23.65 -4.10
N TRP A 84 12.49 -22.79 -5.03
CA TRP A 84 11.18 -22.16 -5.16
C TRP A 84 10.33 -22.91 -6.17
N ARG A 85 9.01 -22.98 -5.90
CA ARG A 85 8.07 -23.64 -6.81
C ARG A 85 6.99 -22.66 -7.22
N VAL A 86 6.72 -22.59 -8.52
CA VAL A 86 5.61 -21.79 -9.07
C VAL A 86 4.66 -22.75 -9.76
N ILE A 87 3.41 -22.74 -9.35
CA ILE A 87 2.36 -23.62 -9.86
C ILE A 87 1.29 -22.74 -10.52
N VAL A 88 1.01 -23.00 -11.80
CA VAL A 88 -0.08 -22.39 -12.54
C VAL A 88 -1.13 -23.44 -12.85
N ARG A 89 -2.41 -23.12 -12.59
CA ARG A 89 -3.54 -24.02 -12.81
C ARG A 89 -4.66 -23.32 -13.56
N ASP A 90 -5.37 -24.09 -14.37
CA ASP A 90 -6.63 -23.67 -14.95
C ASP A 90 -7.85 -24.31 -14.25
N GLU A 91 -9.03 -23.94 -14.69
CA GLU A 91 -10.30 -24.42 -14.15
C GLU A 91 -10.62 -25.86 -14.56
N GLU A 92 -9.96 -26.34 -15.65
CA GLU A 92 -10.13 -27.70 -16.18
C GLU A 92 -9.23 -28.72 -15.49
N GLY A 93 -8.30 -28.25 -14.62
CA GLY A 93 -7.40 -29.10 -13.85
C GLY A 93 -6.02 -29.27 -14.48
N HIS A 94 -5.70 -28.61 -15.60
CA HIS A 94 -4.33 -28.61 -16.11
C HIS A 94 -3.44 -27.81 -15.16
N GLN A 95 -2.23 -28.34 -14.95
CA GLN A 95 -1.26 -27.74 -14.05
C GLN A 95 0.11 -27.72 -14.70
N CYS A 96 0.80 -26.59 -14.59
CA CYS A 96 2.21 -26.44 -14.89
C CYS A 96 2.96 -26.06 -13.61
N GLU A 97 4.05 -26.75 -13.30
CA GLU A 97 4.91 -26.49 -12.16
C GLU A 97 6.33 -26.14 -12.64
N ALA A 98 6.83 -24.98 -12.24
CA ALA A 98 8.22 -24.57 -12.41
C ALA A 98 8.95 -24.64 -11.08
N LYS A 99 10.15 -25.23 -11.09
CA LYS A 99 11.09 -25.27 -9.95
C LYS A 99 12.32 -24.44 -10.28
N LEU A 100 12.73 -23.61 -9.34
CA LEU A 100 13.80 -22.62 -9.52
C LEU A 100 14.71 -22.69 -8.30
N ASP A 101 15.99 -22.88 -8.53
CA ASP A 101 17.00 -22.82 -7.47
C ASP A 101 17.56 -21.39 -7.38
N ILE A 102 17.24 -20.69 -6.30
CA ILE A 102 17.66 -19.31 -6.06
C ILE A 102 18.92 -19.31 -5.21
N THR A 103 19.97 -18.68 -5.74
CA THR A 103 21.29 -18.60 -5.13
C THR A 103 21.44 -17.40 -4.19
N ASP A 104 22.44 -17.48 -3.29
CA ASP A 104 22.83 -16.34 -2.45
C ASP A 104 23.21 -15.10 -3.27
N GLU A 105 23.84 -15.28 -4.42
CA GLU A 105 24.25 -14.19 -5.31
C GLU A 105 23.03 -13.43 -5.85
N PHE A 106 21.94 -14.15 -6.18
CA PHE A 106 20.69 -13.50 -6.60
C PHE A 106 20.10 -12.64 -5.49
N ILE A 107 20.08 -13.14 -4.26
CA ILE A 107 19.52 -12.44 -3.09
C ILE A 107 20.37 -11.23 -2.71
N SER A 108 21.71 -11.41 -2.60
CA SER A 108 22.65 -10.32 -2.24
C SER A 108 22.66 -9.18 -3.25
N GLY A 109 22.39 -9.48 -4.52
CA GLY A 109 22.21 -8.46 -5.56
C GLY A 109 21.02 -7.56 -5.34
N ASN A 110 20.04 -7.96 -4.52
CA ASN A 110 18.87 -7.16 -4.15
C ASN A 110 19.13 -6.23 -2.96
N GLU A 111 20.04 -6.58 -2.03
CA GLU A 111 20.33 -5.78 -0.83
C GLU A 111 21.04 -4.45 -1.16
N ASN A 112 21.78 -4.41 -2.28
CA ASN A 112 22.56 -3.22 -2.69
C ASN A 112 21.79 -2.24 -3.58
N MET A 113 20.52 -2.48 -3.85
CA MET A 113 19.71 -1.57 -4.66
C MET A 113 19.06 -0.48 -3.79
N ASN A 114 19.49 0.77 -3.99
CA ASN A 114 18.87 1.95 -3.37
C ASN A 114 17.42 2.07 -3.85
N VAL A 115 16.49 1.85 -2.94
CA VAL A 115 15.06 2.05 -3.20
C VAL A 115 14.77 3.54 -3.09
N HIS A 116 14.53 4.19 -4.21
CA HIS A 116 14.02 5.56 -4.21
C HIS A 116 12.54 5.54 -3.81
N SER A 117 12.22 6.01 -2.62
CA SER A 117 10.85 6.11 -2.15
C SER A 117 10.40 7.57 -2.22
N ASP A 118 9.59 7.91 -3.19
CA ASP A 118 8.87 9.18 -3.23
C ASP A 118 7.63 9.10 -2.30
N TYR A 119 7.89 8.93 -1.00
CA TYR A 119 6.87 9.22 0.00
C TYR A 119 6.99 10.70 0.38
N ASP A 120 6.20 11.54 -0.25
CA ASP A 120 6.05 12.94 0.14
C ASP A 120 5.14 13.04 1.39
N TYR A 121 5.57 12.36 2.47
CA TYR A 121 4.84 12.31 3.74
C TYR A 121 4.98 13.62 4.54
N ASP A 122 6.04 14.37 4.30
CA ASP A 122 6.36 15.54 5.11
C ASP A 122 5.48 16.75 4.82
N ASN A 123 5.05 16.95 3.58
CA ASN A 123 4.21 18.10 3.22
C ASN A 123 2.80 18.04 3.85
N ASP A 124 2.23 16.85 3.98
CA ASP A 124 0.87 16.68 4.55
C ASP A 124 0.81 17.05 6.03
N ILE A 125 1.85 16.76 6.80
CA ILE A 125 1.90 17.08 8.24
C ILE A 125 1.98 18.59 8.45
N PHE A 126 2.82 19.29 7.68
CA PHE A 126 2.94 20.74 7.74
C PHE A 126 1.65 21.46 7.36
N ILE A 127 0.99 21.01 6.29
CA ILE A 127 -0.29 21.59 5.84
C ILE A 127 -1.37 21.39 6.90
N ARG A 128 -1.48 20.21 7.49
CA ARG A 128 -2.43 19.90 8.58
C ARG A 128 -2.14 20.72 9.84
N ALA A 129 -0.87 20.90 10.19
CA ALA A 129 -0.46 21.73 11.34
C ALA A 129 -0.82 23.21 11.12
N ILE A 130 -0.54 23.77 9.93
CA ILE A 130 -0.90 25.15 9.58
C ILE A 130 -2.42 25.36 9.61
N LEU A 131 -3.20 24.41 9.06
CA LEU A 131 -4.66 24.44 9.10
C LEU A 131 -5.17 24.41 10.55
N GLY A 132 -4.64 23.54 11.40
CA GLY A 132 -5.00 23.47 12.81
C GLY A 132 -4.73 24.76 13.57
N VAL A 133 -3.54 25.34 13.40
CA VAL A 133 -3.18 26.64 14.00
C VAL A 133 -4.09 27.77 13.48
N SER A 134 -4.39 27.80 12.19
CA SER A 134 -5.30 28.80 11.58
C SER A 134 -6.69 28.75 12.22
N ILE A 135 -7.24 27.57 12.45
CA ILE A 135 -8.54 27.39 13.08
C ILE A 135 -8.52 27.93 14.52
N ILE A 136 -7.50 27.61 15.31
CA ILE A 136 -7.36 28.07 16.69
C ILE A 136 -7.29 29.60 16.74
N VAL A 137 -6.48 30.22 15.89
CA VAL A 137 -6.35 31.69 15.80
C VAL A 137 -7.69 32.34 15.43
N ASN A 138 -8.41 31.81 14.45
CA ASN A 138 -9.71 32.33 14.06
C ASN A 138 -10.74 32.26 15.19
N ILE A 139 -10.79 31.13 15.93
CA ILE A 139 -11.67 30.98 17.09
C ILE A 139 -11.32 32.02 18.18
N ALA A 140 -10.04 32.20 18.49
CA ALA A 140 -9.60 33.18 19.47
C ALA A 140 -9.96 34.61 19.08
N LEU A 141 -9.84 34.99 17.81
CA LEU A 141 -10.26 36.31 17.29
C LEU A 141 -11.75 36.50 17.40
N ILE A 142 -12.57 35.50 17.07
CA ILE A 142 -14.05 35.57 17.20
C ILE A 142 -14.44 35.76 18.67
N ILE A 143 -13.84 35.01 19.59
CA ILE A 143 -14.11 35.14 21.03
C ILE A 143 -13.75 36.54 21.50
N ARG A 144 -12.57 37.07 21.11
CA ARG A 144 -12.12 38.41 21.46
C ARG A 144 -13.08 39.49 20.96
N LEU A 145 -13.59 39.37 19.74
CA LEU A 145 -14.58 40.30 19.17
C LEU A 145 -15.90 40.26 19.91
N ILE A 146 -16.39 39.10 20.32
CA ILE A 146 -17.62 38.93 21.09
C ILE A 146 -17.48 39.57 22.47
N ILE A 147 -16.34 39.36 23.16
CA ILE A 147 -16.08 39.94 24.49
C ILE A 147 -16.00 41.47 24.40
N ARG A 148 -15.28 42.04 23.40
CA ARG A 148 -15.19 43.49 23.20
C ARG A 148 -16.55 44.13 22.96
N ARG A 149 -17.42 43.51 22.16
CA ARG A 149 -18.79 44.02 21.91
C ARG A 149 -19.66 44.01 23.17
N LYS A 150 -19.40 43.06 24.10
CA LYS A 150 -20.15 42.95 25.35
C LYS A 150 -19.76 44.03 26.38
N HIS A 151 -18.53 44.57 26.32
CA HIS A 151 -18.02 45.61 27.20
C HIS A 151 -18.26 47.03 26.64
N ALA A 152 -18.74 47.15 25.40
CA ALA A 152 -19.05 48.45 24.76
C ALA A 152 -20.52 48.88 24.89
N HIS A 153 -21.35 48.06 25.55
CA HIS A 153 -22.72 48.34 25.97
C HIS A 153 -22.84 48.28 27.49
#